data_7c61ebe270c19d60d77fb0ae2ec9922d
#
_entry.id   7c61ebe270c19d60d77fb0ae2ec9922d
#
_cell.length_a   1.000
_cell.length_b   1.000
_cell.length_c   1.000
_cell.angle_alpha   90.00
_cell.angle_beta   90.00
_cell.angle_gamma   90.00
#
_symmetry.space_group_name_H-M   'P 1'
#
loop_
_entity.id
_entity.type
_entity.pdbx_description
1 polymer ?
#
loop_
_entity_poly.entity_id
_entity_poly.type
_entity_poly.pdbx_seq_one_letter_code
_entity_poly.pdbx_strand_id
1 'polypeptide(L)'
;MGLLALNHLMSFQRRRCWRRRRGEIRPLNGLVASLVNGKRSNYKDDDNPQGGKRMRFSGPDLPEDIWGHIHSLMPLQDAARTASVSHAFLRSWRCRPNITLNSTTLGLNEDVHGENKIASDFNSRADHILKKHSGIGLRTLKIEFCGYSANTHCYLNSWLEFALTPELEELTLLLPLKKAKYCFPSSLLSSGSGNSIRHLNLPWCTFTTTVGLDSLKKLTSVYLHEVRITEEELGCLLSNSSALEQLNLTYCYKITCLKITCHMKRLSCFSVLECDKLRVIESKAPNVSSFFISGGQLEVSLAESLEVKNITLSMDCAISCAPVKLPSVVPNLEILSIISSCEAVSTPLSPNKFLHLKVLSISLHGAAFSPAYDCFSVVYFLDAAPSLETFVLGVSQLRMQHDSIIGDPSDPHL
;
A
#
# COMPACT_ATOMS: atom_id res chain seq x y z
N MET A 1 -0.24 -16.19 -0.33
CA MET A 1 -0.78 -14.81 -0.44
C MET A 1 -0.19 -13.85 0.61
N GLY A 2 0.24 -14.31 1.80
CA GLY A 2 0.91 -13.49 2.81
C GLY A 2 2.26 -12.86 2.39
N LEU A 3 3.00 -13.49 1.48
CA LEU A 3 4.28 -12.97 0.95
C LEU A 3 4.12 -11.71 0.09
N LEU A 4 2.97 -11.50 -0.57
CA LEU A 4 2.70 -10.30 -1.37
C LEU A 4 2.42 -9.08 -0.47
N ALA A 5 1.74 -9.25 0.65
CA ALA A 5 1.53 -8.18 1.62
C ALA A 5 2.84 -7.79 2.31
N LEU A 6 3.70 -8.76 2.64
CA LEU A 6 5.03 -8.52 3.21
C LEU A 6 5.93 -7.77 2.21
N ASN A 7 5.92 -8.14 0.93
CA ASN A 7 6.69 -7.45 -0.11
C ASN A 7 6.20 -6.02 -0.36
N HIS A 8 4.91 -5.75 -0.21
CA HIS A 8 4.37 -4.40 -0.33
C HIS A 8 4.80 -3.51 0.85
N LEU A 9 4.79 -4.03 2.07
CA LEU A 9 5.28 -3.36 3.29
C LEU A 9 6.80 -3.13 3.27
N MET A 10 7.57 -4.14 2.83
CA MET A 10 9.04 -4.02 2.65
C MET A 10 9.40 -3.00 1.57
N SER A 11 8.58 -2.82 0.54
CA SER A 11 8.80 -1.79 -0.49
C SER A 11 8.63 -0.38 0.06
N PHE A 12 7.70 -0.15 0.99
CA PHE A 12 7.52 1.13 1.67
C PHE A 12 8.67 1.47 2.61
N GLN A 13 9.18 0.51 3.37
CA GLN A 13 10.36 0.70 4.24
C GLN A 13 11.62 0.93 3.41
N ARG A 14 11.81 0.23 2.28
CA ARG A 14 12.94 0.46 1.36
C ARG A 14 12.90 1.87 0.77
N ARG A 15 11.75 2.45 0.44
CA ARG A 15 11.66 3.83 -0.05
C ARG A 15 12.06 4.88 1.00
N ARG A 16 11.85 4.64 2.30
CA ARG A 16 12.35 5.50 3.38
C ARG A 16 13.88 5.44 3.52
N CYS A 17 14.49 4.28 3.37
CA CYS A 17 15.96 4.12 3.39
C CYS A 17 16.65 4.71 2.16
N TRP A 18 16.00 4.67 0.97
CA TRP A 18 16.59 5.16 -0.28
C TRP A 18 16.68 6.69 -0.35
N ARG A 19 15.80 7.44 0.31
CA ARG A 19 15.91 8.91 0.38
C ARG A 19 17.10 9.42 1.19
N ARG A 20 17.75 8.58 2.01
CA ARG A 20 18.96 8.95 2.78
C ARG A 20 20.30 8.67 2.07
N ARG A 21 20.28 7.99 0.91
CA ARG A 21 21.50 7.62 0.16
C ARG A 21 21.42 8.02 -1.31
N ARG A 22 21.12 9.30 -1.60
CA ARG A 22 21.48 9.89 -2.91
C ARG A 22 22.69 10.79 -2.75
N GLY A 23 23.86 10.16 -2.67
CA GLY A 23 25.11 10.70 -3.11
C GLY A 23 25.66 9.71 -4.14
N GLU A 24 25.88 10.21 -5.36
CA GLU A 24 26.69 9.63 -6.42
C GLU A 24 26.28 8.27 -7.03
N ILE A 25 25.47 8.31 -8.08
CA ILE A 25 25.63 7.45 -9.26
C ILE A 25 25.35 8.32 -10.50
N ARG A 26 26.38 8.52 -11.32
CA ARG A 26 26.28 9.20 -12.63
C ARG A 26 25.47 8.34 -13.60
N PRO A 27 24.56 8.91 -14.39
CA PRO A 27 23.87 8.16 -15.43
C PRO A 27 24.80 7.97 -16.65
N LEU A 28 24.89 6.75 -17.12
CA LEU A 28 25.37 6.41 -18.44
C LEU A 28 24.34 6.92 -19.48
N ASN A 29 24.55 8.11 -20.00
CA ASN A 29 23.91 8.57 -21.23
C ASN A 29 24.65 7.99 -22.43
N GLY A 30 23.95 7.23 -23.22
CA GLY A 30 24.43 6.83 -24.53
C GLY A 30 23.42 5.92 -25.24
N LEU A 31 22.92 6.40 -26.38
CA LEU A 31 22.14 5.70 -27.40
C LEU A 31 20.60 5.61 -27.15
N VAL A 32 19.88 6.63 -27.51
CA VAL A 32 18.78 6.64 -28.48
C VAL A 32 18.39 8.12 -28.75
N ALA A 33 19.16 8.79 -29.57
CA ALA A 33 18.76 10.06 -30.18
C ALA A 33 19.30 10.10 -31.61
N SER A 34 18.66 9.39 -32.49
CA SER A 34 18.88 9.57 -33.92
C SER A 34 17.81 8.82 -34.68
N LEU A 35 16.71 9.46 -34.97
CA LEU A 35 15.81 9.17 -36.10
C LEU A 35 14.53 10.06 -36.03
N VAL A 36 14.68 11.37 -36.16
CA VAL A 36 13.70 12.27 -36.83
C VAL A 36 14.42 13.59 -37.13
N ASN A 37 15.18 13.63 -38.21
CA ASN A 37 15.48 14.85 -38.93
C ASN A 37 15.32 14.59 -40.42
N GLY A 38 14.07 14.59 -40.85
CA GLY A 38 13.69 14.66 -42.25
C GLY A 38 13.75 16.11 -42.72
N LYS A 39 14.80 16.44 -43.47
CA LYS A 39 14.97 17.69 -44.19
C LYS A 39 13.78 18.02 -45.07
N ARG A 40 13.21 19.22 -44.90
CA ARG A 40 12.38 19.87 -45.92
C ARG A 40 13.25 20.14 -47.14
N SER A 41 12.99 19.48 -48.23
CA SER A 41 13.47 19.90 -49.53
C SER A 41 12.30 20.59 -50.29
N ASN A 42 12.54 21.85 -50.62
CA ASN A 42 11.68 22.59 -51.56
C ASN A 42 11.84 21.98 -52.95
N TYR A 43 10.77 21.50 -53.53
CA TYR A 43 10.66 21.34 -54.94
C TYR A 43 9.43 22.13 -55.44
N LYS A 44 9.69 22.90 -56.48
CA LYS A 44 8.76 23.76 -57.22
C LYS A 44 7.77 22.94 -58.02
N ASP A 45 6.63 23.58 -58.24
CA ASP A 45 5.50 23.23 -59.13
C ASP A 45 5.94 22.66 -60.48
N ASP A 46 5.22 21.57 -60.85
CA ASP A 46 4.82 21.39 -62.22
C ASP A 46 3.45 20.66 -62.25
N ASP A 47 2.56 21.27 -63.01
CA ASP A 47 1.16 20.87 -63.26
C ASP A 47 1.03 19.47 -63.85
N ASN A 48 0.20 18.61 -63.22
CA ASN A 48 -0.62 17.65 -63.99
C ASN A 48 -1.82 17.17 -63.17
N PRO A 49 -3.09 17.34 -63.61
CA PRO A 49 -4.28 16.90 -62.90
C PRO A 49 -4.64 15.47 -63.31
N GLN A 50 -4.14 14.48 -62.61
CA GLN A 50 -4.72 13.15 -62.62
C GLN A 50 -5.08 12.71 -61.23
N GLY A 51 -6.39 12.58 -60.98
CA GLY A 51 -7.01 12.19 -59.73
C GLY A 51 -6.55 10.82 -59.22
N GLY A 52 -5.45 10.84 -58.45
CA GLY A 52 -5.06 9.72 -57.61
C GLY A 52 -5.96 9.66 -56.41
N LYS A 53 -6.91 8.73 -56.33
CA LYS A 53 -7.58 8.32 -55.11
C LYS A 53 -6.48 7.99 -54.09
N ARG A 54 -6.28 8.87 -53.11
CA ARG A 54 -5.51 8.50 -51.92
C ARG A 54 -6.17 7.26 -51.34
N MET A 55 -5.53 6.09 -51.48
CA MET A 55 -5.89 4.89 -50.76
C MET A 55 -5.85 5.28 -49.27
N ARG A 56 -7.01 5.47 -48.66
CA ARG A 56 -7.13 5.47 -47.23
C ARG A 56 -6.75 4.06 -46.81
N PHE A 57 -5.56 3.90 -46.21
CA PHE A 57 -5.22 2.71 -45.48
C PHE A 57 -6.25 2.61 -44.33
N SER A 58 -7.34 1.90 -44.63
CA SER A 58 -8.23 1.41 -43.59
C SER A 58 -7.47 0.29 -42.93
N GLY A 59 -6.98 0.55 -41.72
CA GLY A 59 -6.42 -0.52 -40.87
C GLY A 59 -7.47 -1.62 -40.68
N PRO A 60 -7.08 -2.79 -40.10
CA PRO A 60 -8.01 -3.88 -39.88
C PRO A 60 -9.22 -3.38 -39.10
N ASP A 61 -10.42 -3.69 -39.60
CA ASP A 61 -11.68 -3.31 -38.97
C ASP A 61 -11.94 -4.26 -37.78
N LEU A 62 -11.27 -3.96 -36.66
CA LEU A 62 -11.42 -4.73 -35.43
C LEU A 62 -12.68 -4.30 -34.69
N PRO A 63 -13.40 -5.23 -34.06
CA PRO A 63 -14.50 -4.92 -33.15
C PRO A 63 -14.15 -3.89 -32.09
N GLU A 64 -15.11 -3.11 -31.63
CA GLU A 64 -14.90 -1.98 -30.75
C GLU A 64 -14.37 -2.41 -29.37
N ASP A 65 -14.76 -3.59 -28.90
CA ASP A 65 -14.27 -4.24 -27.67
C ASP A 65 -12.78 -4.59 -27.77
N ILE A 66 -12.33 -5.06 -28.94
CA ILE A 66 -10.89 -5.35 -29.18
C ILE A 66 -10.08 -4.05 -29.18
N TRP A 67 -10.59 -2.98 -29.83
CA TRP A 67 -9.96 -1.66 -29.75
C TRP A 67 -9.87 -1.15 -28.30
N GLY A 68 -10.95 -1.30 -27.53
CA GLY A 68 -10.99 -0.97 -26.11
C GLY A 68 -9.94 -1.74 -25.31
N HIS A 69 -9.82 -3.05 -25.58
CA HIS A 69 -8.84 -3.91 -24.91
C HIS A 69 -7.40 -3.49 -25.25
N ILE A 70 -7.07 -3.34 -26.53
CA ILE A 70 -5.74 -2.89 -26.97
C ILE A 70 -5.39 -1.55 -26.31
N HIS A 71 -6.32 -0.62 -26.34
CA HIS A 71 -6.11 0.72 -25.79
C HIS A 71 -5.94 0.69 -24.25
N SER A 72 -6.62 -0.22 -23.56
CA SER A 72 -6.49 -0.39 -22.10
C SER A 72 -5.12 -0.90 -21.68
N LEU A 73 -4.42 -1.62 -22.54
CA LEU A 73 -3.06 -2.14 -22.31
C LEU A 73 -1.96 -1.08 -22.56
N MET A 74 -2.28 -0.01 -23.28
CA MET A 74 -1.30 1.04 -23.59
C MET A 74 -1.00 1.91 -22.36
N PRO A 75 0.24 2.42 -22.21
CA PRO A 75 0.54 3.48 -21.25
C PRO A 75 -0.38 4.68 -21.44
N LEU A 76 -0.73 5.38 -20.34
CA LEU A 76 -1.71 6.47 -20.35
C LEU A 76 -1.38 7.57 -21.37
N GLN A 77 -0.10 7.94 -21.49
CA GLN A 77 0.37 8.97 -22.42
C GLN A 77 0.22 8.53 -23.89
N ASP A 78 0.55 7.28 -24.19
CA ASP A 78 0.48 6.77 -25.57
C ASP A 78 -0.98 6.57 -25.98
N ALA A 79 -1.83 6.12 -25.05
CA ALA A 79 -3.26 6.05 -25.24
C ALA A 79 -3.88 7.44 -25.52
N ALA A 80 -3.43 8.49 -24.82
CA ALA A 80 -3.87 9.86 -25.08
C ALA A 80 -3.40 10.38 -26.46
N ARG A 81 -2.16 10.04 -26.86
CA ARG A 81 -1.64 10.38 -28.19
C ARG A 81 -2.42 9.70 -29.31
N THR A 82 -2.69 8.41 -29.19
CA THR A 82 -3.46 7.65 -30.18
C THR A 82 -4.91 8.13 -30.26
N ALA A 83 -5.50 8.56 -29.15
CA ALA A 83 -6.84 9.16 -29.11
C ALA A 83 -6.95 10.46 -29.92
N SER A 84 -5.84 11.16 -30.17
CA SER A 84 -5.82 12.38 -30.99
C SER A 84 -5.87 12.11 -32.51
N VAL A 85 -5.57 10.88 -32.95
CA VAL A 85 -5.46 10.54 -34.37
C VAL A 85 -6.59 9.65 -34.89
N SER A 86 -7.43 9.08 -34.02
CA SER A 86 -8.51 8.18 -34.40
C SER A 86 -9.74 8.35 -33.52
N HIS A 87 -10.91 8.41 -34.13
CA HIS A 87 -12.20 8.45 -33.44
C HIS A 87 -12.47 7.15 -32.62
N ALA A 88 -12.04 6.00 -33.12
CA ALA A 88 -12.17 4.74 -32.37
C ALA A 88 -11.32 4.78 -31.10
N PHE A 89 -10.06 5.21 -31.19
CA PHE A 89 -9.21 5.38 -30.02
C PHE A 89 -9.71 6.48 -29.08
N LEU A 90 -10.31 7.55 -29.59
CA LEU A 90 -10.90 8.59 -28.74
C LEU A 90 -12.08 8.04 -27.92
N ARG A 91 -12.92 7.18 -28.52
CA ARG A 91 -14.01 6.51 -27.77
C ARG A 91 -13.44 5.59 -26.69
N SER A 92 -12.48 4.74 -27.06
CA SER A 92 -11.80 3.84 -26.11
C SER A 92 -11.09 4.60 -24.99
N TRP A 93 -10.48 5.76 -25.27
CA TRP A 93 -9.90 6.65 -24.30
C TRP A 93 -10.93 7.15 -23.29
N ARG A 94 -12.07 7.61 -23.77
CA ARG A 94 -13.14 8.16 -22.92
C ARG A 94 -13.80 7.12 -22.00
N CYS A 95 -13.71 5.83 -22.33
CA CYS A 95 -14.27 4.72 -21.57
C CYS A 95 -13.18 3.81 -20.99
N ARG A 96 -11.96 4.35 -20.75
CA ARG A 96 -10.85 3.58 -20.21
C ARG A 96 -11.17 3.07 -18.80
N PRO A 97 -11.13 1.74 -18.53
CA PRO A 97 -11.60 1.22 -17.26
C PRO A 97 -10.63 1.47 -16.09
N ASN A 98 -9.34 1.66 -16.37
CA ASN A 98 -8.30 1.80 -15.34
C ASN A 98 -7.54 3.09 -15.56
N ILE A 99 -7.58 3.98 -14.57
CA ILE A 99 -6.85 5.25 -14.58
C ILE A 99 -5.89 5.28 -13.39
N THR A 100 -4.60 5.43 -13.69
CA THR A 100 -3.55 5.69 -12.70
C THR A 100 -2.91 7.04 -13.01
N LEU A 101 -3.00 7.96 -12.05
CA LEU A 101 -2.44 9.31 -12.13
C LEU A 101 -1.26 9.42 -11.16
N ASN A 102 -0.05 9.52 -11.68
CA ASN A 102 1.18 9.75 -10.92
C ASN A 102 2.18 10.55 -11.77
N SER A 103 3.34 10.89 -11.22
CA SER A 103 4.37 11.63 -11.95
C SER A 103 4.75 10.98 -13.27
N THR A 104 4.92 9.66 -13.26
CA THR A 104 5.32 8.91 -14.45
C THR A 104 4.23 8.91 -15.52
N THR A 105 2.98 8.58 -15.15
CA THR A 105 1.87 8.51 -16.12
C THR A 105 1.46 9.87 -16.67
N LEU A 106 1.72 10.94 -15.91
CA LEU A 106 1.47 12.31 -16.33
C LEU A 106 2.70 12.96 -17.01
N GLY A 107 3.84 12.28 -17.07
CA GLY A 107 5.06 12.80 -17.69
C GLY A 107 5.62 14.02 -16.95
N LEU A 108 5.56 14.01 -15.62
CA LEU A 108 6.12 15.05 -14.77
C LEU A 108 7.57 14.71 -14.41
N ASN A 109 8.46 15.68 -14.49
CA ASN A 109 9.85 15.53 -14.07
C ASN A 109 10.03 16.13 -12.68
N GLU A 110 10.20 15.28 -11.67
CA GLU A 110 10.34 15.70 -10.28
C GLU A 110 11.69 16.39 -9.99
N ASP A 111 12.71 16.11 -10.79
CA ASP A 111 14.06 16.62 -10.55
C ASP A 111 14.26 18.07 -11.02
N VAL A 112 13.40 18.59 -11.90
CA VAL A 112 13.59 19.88 -12.57
C VAL A 112 12.78 21.02 -11.93
N HIS A 113 11.71 20.72 -11.17
CA HIS A 113 10.77 21.72 -10.71
C HIS A 113 10.56 21.66 -9.18
N GLY A 114 10.37 22.81 -8.55
CA GLY A 114 10.01 22.88 -7.12
C GLY A 114 8.64 22.25 -6.83
N GLU A 115 8.45 21.73 -5.61
CA GLU A 115 7.25 20.96 -5.17
C GLU A 115 5.92 21.63 -5.55
N ASN A 116 5.79 22.94 -5.42
CA ASN A 116 4.56 23.68 -5.72
C ASN A 116 4.20 23.65 -7.21
N LYS A 117 5.21 23.75 -8.09
CA LYS A 117 5.01 23.72 -9.54
C LYS A 117 4.61 22.32 -10.00
N ILE A 118 5.29 21.29 -9.48
CA ILE A 118 4.96 19.90 -9.77
C ILE A 118 3.51 19.60 -9.35
N ALA A 119 3.10 20.04 -8.15
CA ALA A 119 1.74 19.87 -7.67
C ALA A 119 0.71 20.59 -8.56
N SER A 120 1.01 21.80 -9.03
CA SER A 120 0.13 22.55 -9.94
C SER A 120 0.01 21.87 -11.30
N ASP A 121 1.14 21.43 -11.87
CA ASP A 121 1.16 20.71 -13.14
C ASP A 121 0.45 19.36 -13.05
N PHE A 122 0.63 18.64 -11.92
CA PHE A 122 -0.09 17.42 -11.62
C PHE A 122 -1.60 17.65 -11.63
N ASN A 123 -2.07 18.62 -10.82
CA ASN A 123 -3.49 18.93 -10.71
C ASN A 123 -4.10 19.31 -12.07
N SER A 124 -3.40 20.14 -12.85
CA SER A 124 -3.88 20.58 -14.17
C SER A 124 -3.99 19.43 -15.16
N ARG A 125 -2.98 18.55 -15.23
CA ARG A 125 -2.98 17.41 -16.15
C ARG A 125 -3.99 16.33 -15.73
N ALA A 126 -4.06 16.02 -14.43
CA ALA A 126 -5.03 15.08 -13.89
C ALA A 126 -6.47 15.54 -14.14
N ASP A 127 -6.76 16.81 -13.86
CA ASP A 127 -8.06 17.42 -14.10
C ASP A 127 -8.46 17.38 -15.58
N HIS A 128 -7.50 17.69 -16.46
CA HIS A 128 -7.74 17.60 -17.91
C HIS A 128 -8.09 16.17 -18.36
N ILE A 129 -7.39 15.16 -17.84
CA ILE A 129 -7.64 13.76 -18.17
C ILE A 129 -9.02 13.33 -17.67
N LEU A 130 -9.34 13.59 -16.41
CA LEU A 130 -10.62 13.18 -15.83
C LEU A 130 -11.80 13.89 -16.46
N LYS A 131 -11.70 15.18 -16.79
CA LYS A 131 -12.73 15.91 -17.54
C LYS A 131 -12.97 15.41 -18.96
N LYS A 132 -11.97 14.77 -19.58
CA LYS A 132 -12.12 14.17 -20.92
C LYS A 132 -12.65 12.75 -20.89
N HIS A 133 -12.58 12.07 -19.75
CA HIS A 133 -13.13 10.74 -19.55
C HIS A 133 -14.66 10.84 -19.40
N SER A 134 -15.39 9.83 -19.87
CA SER A 134 -16.88 9.82 -19.79
C SER A 134 -17.41 9.44 -18.41
N GLY A 135 -16.58 8.85 -17.54
CA GLY A 135 -16.98 8.20 -16.30
C GLY A 135 -17.54 6.78 -16.50
N ILE A 136 -18.03 6.48 -17.69
CA ILE A 136 -18.63 5.17 -18.00
C ILE A 136 -17.54 4.10 -18.05
N GLY A 137 -17.77 2.97 -17.36
CA GLY A 137 -16.86 1.83 -17.34
C GLY A 137 -15.60 2.02 -16.52
N LEU A 138 -15.47 3.11 -15.74
CA LEU A 138 -14.33 3.31 -14.84
C LEU A 138 -14.41 2.33 -13.68
N ARG A 139 -13.44 1.39 -13.61
CA ARG A 139 -13.37 0.36 -12.57
C ARG A 139 -12.29 0.65 -11.54
N THR A 140 -11.16 1.19 -11.99
CA THR A 140 -10.02 1.48 -11.08
C THR A 140 -9.60 2.93 -11.22
N LEU A 141 -9.60 3.66 -10.09
CA LEU A 141 -8.98 4.97 -9.98
C LEU A 141 -7.86 4.94 -8.94
N LYS A 142 -6.65 5.19 -9.39
CA LYS A 142 -5.47 5.31 -8.54
C LYS A 142 -4.83 6.68 -8.73
N ILE A 143 -4.73 7.45 -7.65
CA ILE A 143 -4.11 8.77 -7.63
C ILE A 143 -2.93 8.77 -6.66
N GLU A 144 -1.72 8.98 -7.19
CA GLU A 144 -0.48 9.12 -6.42
C GLU A 144 0.03 10.54 -6.60
N PHE A 145 -0.23 11.39 -5.62
CA PHE A 145 0.12 12.81 -5.70
C PHE A 145 1.63 13.05 -5.64
N CYS A 146 2.10 13.95 -6.49
CA CYS A 146 3.47 14.44 -6.54
C CYS A 146 3.50 15.89 -6.04
N GLY A 147 3.78 16.08 -4.76
CA GLY A 147 3.75 17.40 -4.14
C GLY A 147 2.35 17.84 -3.67
N TYR A 148 2.28 18.99 -3.03
CA TYR A 148 1.07 19.54 -2.43
C TYR A 148 0.89 21.00 -2.79
N SER A 149 -0.32 21.37 -3.21
CA SER A 149 -0.75 22.77 -3.38
C SER A 149 -2.01 23.04 -2.58
N ALA A 150 -2.27 24.32 -2.26
CA ALA A 150 -3.45 24.72 -1.49
C ALA A 150 -4.78 24.27 -2.12
N ASN A 151 -4.83 24.15 -3.44
CA ASN A 151 -6.02 23.79 -4.19
C ASN A 151 -6.19 22.28 -4.43
N THR A 152 -5.26 21.45 -3.97
CA THR A 152 -5.29 19.99 -4.20
C THR A 152 -6.58 19.35 -3.67
N HIS A 153 -7.10 19.81 -2.53
CA HIS A 153 -8.35 19.29 -1.95
C HIS A 153 -9.58 19.56 -2.82
N CYS A 154 -9.66 20.74 -3.42
CA CYS A 154 -10.79 21.10 -4.28
C CYS A 154 -10.83 20.22 -5.53
N TYR A 155 -9.67 20.01 -6.15
CA TYR A 155 -9.56 19.10 -7.30
C TYR A 155 -9.93 17.67 -6.90
N LEU A 156 -9.43 17.20 -5.76
CA LEU A 156 -9.66 15.82 -5.31
C LEU A 156 -11.15 15.56 -5.06
N ASN A 157 -11.87 16.48 -4.44
CA ASN A 157 -13.31 16.34 -4.23
C ASN A 157 -14.07 16.21 -5.58
N SER A 158 -13.76 17.07 -6.53
CA SER A 158 -14.36 17.02 -7.86
C SER A 158 -14.04 15.73 -8.61
N TRP A 159 -12.80 15.22 -8.47
CA TRP A 159 -12.40 13.96 -9.10
C TRP A 159 -13.08 12.75 -8.45
N LEU A 160 -13.28 12.77 -7.13
CA LEU A 160 -14.00 11.71 -6.43
C LEU A 160 -15.49 11.72 -6.76
N GLU A 161 -16.14 12.89 -6.82
CA GLU A 161 -17.52 13.01 -7.27
C GLU A 161 -17.73 12.45 -8.68
N PHE A 162 -16.76 12.72 -9.57
CA PHE A 162 -16.77 12.18 -10.93
C PHE A 162 -16.54 10.66 -10.97
N ALA A 163 -15.60 10.13 -10.17
CA ALA A 163 -15.14 8.76 -10.26
C ALA A 163 -15.99 7.76 -9.48
N LEU A 164 -16.62 8.20 -8.38
CA LEU A 164 -17.44 7.33 -7.53
C LEU A 164 -18.77 7.02 -8.22
N THR A 165 -18.69 6.23 -9.29
CA THR A 165 -19.83 5.66 -10.02
C THR A 165 -20.16 4.27 -9.51
N PRO A 166 -21.36 3.73 -9.81
CA PRO A 166 -21.73 2.36 -9.45
C PRO A 166 -20.83 1.26 -10.06
N GLU A 167 -19.91 1.60 -10.95
CA GLU A 167 -19.00 0.67 -11.62
C GLU A 167 -17.60 0.65 -11.01
N LEU A 168 -17.26 1.62 -10.14
CA LEU A 168 -15.94 1.71 -9.54
C LEU A 168 -15.71 0.56 -8.55
N GLU A 169 -14.69 -0.25 -8.80
CA GLU A 169 -14.31 -1.41 -7.98
C GLU A 169 -13.10 -1.11 -7.07
N GLU A 170 -12.19 -0.24 -7.51
CA GLU A 170 -10.96 0.05 -6.79
C GLU A 170 -10.69 1.55 -6.70
N LEU A 171 -10.52 2.04 -5.48
CA LEU A 171 -10.12 3.42 -5.20
C LEU A 171 -8.84 3.43 -4.36
N THR A 172 -7.78 4.05 -4.89
CA THR A 172 -6.52 4.27 -4.19
C THR A 172 -6.13 5.73 -4.26
N LEU A 173 -5.96 6.36 -3.08
CA LEU A 173 -5.52 7.74 -2.96
C LEU A 173 -4.22 7.80 -2.18
N LEU A 174 -3.09 8.07 -2.84
CA LEU A 174 -1.80 8.28 -2.17
C LEU A 174 -1.53 9.78 -2.06
N LEU A 175 -1.97 10.37 -0.94
CA LEU A 175 -1.77 11.78 -0.64
C LEU A 175 -0.34 12.09 -0.19
N PRO A 176 0.16 13.33 -0.34
CA PRO A 176 1.50 13.68 0.11
C PRO A 176 1.60 13.78 1.64
N LEU A 177 2.66 13.22 2.19
CA LEU A 177 2.95 12.91 3.60
C LEU A 177 2.82 14.05 4.62
N LYS A 178 2.82 15.32 4.26
CA LYS A 178 3.23 16.33 5.27
C LYS A 178 2.26 17.46 5.59
N LYS A 179 1.19 17.69 4.84
CA LYS A 179 0.39 18.92 5.05
C LYS A 179 -1.12 18.78 4.95
N ALA A 180 -1.65 17.70 4.44
CA ALA A 180 -3.05 17.61 4.10
C ALA A 180 -3.87 16.98 5.22
N LYS A 181 -4.58 17.79 5.98
CA LYS A 181 -5.75 17.35 6.74
C LYS A 181 -6.93 17.16 5.76
N TYR A 182 -6.75 16.33 4.73
CA TYR A 182 -7.84 16.05 3.81
C TYR A 182 -8.93 15.27 4.53
N CYS A 183 -10.15 15.77 4.46
CA CYS A 183 -11.32 15.05 4.94
C CYS A 183 -11.94 14.29 3.77
N PHE A 184 -11.85 12.95 3.80
CA PHE A 184 -12.44 12.13 2.77
C PHE A 184 -13.97 12.24 2.81
N PRO A 185 -14.63 12.59 1.70
CA PRO A 185 -16.08 12.77 1.66
C PRO A 185 -16.81 11.41 1.67
N SER A 186 -16.91 10.79 2.85
CA SER A 186 -17.53 9.47 3.01
C SER A 186 -19.00 9.43 2.59
N SER A 187 -19.67 10.60 2.56
CA SER A 187 -21.03 10.75 2.02
C SER A 187 -21.16 10.30 0.56
N LEU A 188 -20.09 10.39 -0.22
CA LEU A 188 -20.06 9.89 -1.59
C LEU A 188 -20.13 8.34 -1.68
N LEU A 189 -19.74 7.66 -0.60
CA LEU A 189 -19.89 6.20 -0.51
C LEU A 189 -21.32 5.77 -0.15
N SER A 190 -22.14 6.68 0.41
CA SER A 190 -23.49 6.37 0.89
C SER A 190 -24.56 6.44 -0.21
N SER A 191 -24.32 7.15 -1.29
CA SER A 191 -25.30 7.42 -2.36
C SER A 191 -25.52 6.26 -3.36
N GLY A 192 -25.16 5.02 -2.98
CA GLY A 192 -25.22 3.85 -3.87
C GLY A 192 -24.00 3.72 -4.78
N SER A 193 -23.20 4.77 -4.95
CA SER A 193 -21.96 4.76 -5.74
C SER A 193 -20.88 3.87 -5.14
N GLY A 194 -20.90 3.65 -3.82
CA GLY A 194 -19.99 2.75 -3.12
C GLY A 194 -20.29 1.25 -3.28
N ASN A 195 -21.43 0.87 -3.85
CA ASN A 195 -21.90 -0.52 -3.90
C ASN A 195 -20.99 -1.48 -4.66
N SER A 196 -20.15 -1.00 -5.55
CA SER A 196 -19.24 -1.83 -6.34
C SER A 196 -17.82 -1.84 -5.83
N ILE A 197 -17.48 -0.96 -4.89
CA ILE A 197 -16.12 -0.86 -4.35
C ILE A 197 -15.75 -2.16 -3.64
N ARG A 198 -14.65 -2.75 -4.12
CA ARG A 198 -14.03 -3.96 -3.57
C ARG A 198 -12.75 -3.63 -2.80
N HIS A 199 -11.99 -2.64 -3.28
CA HIS A 199 -10.68 -2.27 -2.74
C HIS A 199 -10.66 -0.78 -2.42
N LEU A 200 -10.46 -0.46 -1.14
CA LEU A 200 -10.37 0.91 -0.65
C LEU A 200 -9.02 1.14 0.03
N ASN A 201 -8.20 2.04 -0.52
CA ASN A 201 -6.90 2.40 0.03
C ASN A 201 -6.81 3.91 0.22
N LEU A 202 -6.83 4.32 1.49
CA LEU A 202 -6.89 5.72 1.91
C LEU A 202 -5.75 6.03 2.88
N PRO A 203 -4.61 6.53 2.43
CA PRO A 203 -3.58 7.04 3.32
C PRO A 203 -3.75 8.54 3.60
N TRP A 204 -3.28 8.97 4.78
CA TRP A 204 -3.10 10.38 5.20
C TRP A 204 -4.34 11.26 5.13
N CYS A 205 -5.51 10.73 5.40
CA CYS A 205 -6.75 11.50 5.43
C CYS A 205 -7.46 11.42 6.79
N THR A 206 -8.49 12.23 6.96
CA THR A 206 -9.49 12.06 8.00
C THR A 206 -10.67 11.33 7.38
N PHE A 207 -11.12 10.26 8.01
CA PHE A 207 -12.32 9.54 7.61
C PHE A 207 -13.39 9.79 8.67
N THR A 208 -14.44 10.50 8.28
CA THR A 208 -15.58 10.75 9.15
C THR A 208 -16.80 10.05 8.56
N THR A 209 -17.49 9.26 9.35
CA THR A 209 -18.75 8.66 8.90
C THR A 209 -19.88 9.65 9.08
N THR A 210 -20.55 9.97 7.99
CA THR A 210 -21.92 10.46 8.03
C THR A 210 -22.85 9.25 7.99
N VAL A 211 -24.01 9.37 8.58
CA VAL A 211 -25.04 8.32 8.63
C VAL A 211 -25.27 7.71 7.24
N GLY A 212 -25.18 6.37 7.09
CA GLY A 212 -25.60 5.69 5.87
C GLY A 212 -24.51 5.09 4.98
N LEU A 213 -23.49 4.42 5.55
CA LEU A 213 -22.55 3.62 4.75
C LEU A 213 -23.12 2.25 4.28
N ASP A 214 -24.43 2.12 4.11
CA ASP A 214 -25.12 0.85 3.82
C ASP A 214 -24.69 0.17 2.51
N SER A 215 -23.83 0.84 1.74
CA SER A 215 -23.45 0.44 0.38
C SER A 215 -22.12 -0.32 0.25
N LEU A 216 -21.39 -0.57 1.34
CA LEU A 216 -20.06 -1.20 1.25
C LEU A 216 -20.08 -2.74 1.29
N LYS A 217 -21.19 -3.36 0.90
CA LYS A 217 -21.40 -4.83 1.00
C LYS A 217 -20.44 -5.66 0.15
N LYS A 218 -19.83 -5.09 -0.90
CA LYS A 218 -18.87 -5.77 -1.77
C LYS A 218 -17.41 -5.50 -1.42
N LEU A 219 -17.15 -4.68 -0.39
CA LEU A 219 -15.82 -4.31 0.03
C LEU A 219 -15.06 -5.52 0.56
N THR A 220 -13.99 -5.93 -0.13
CA THR A 220 -13.16 -7.09 0.19
C THR A 220 -11.86 -6.71 0.86
N SER A 221 -11.31 -5.53 0.57
CA SER A 221 -10.09 -5.08 1.23
C SER A 221 -10.09 -3.60 1.57
N VAL A 222 -9.61 -3.30 2.78
CA VAL A 222 -9.46 -1.95 3.31
C VAL A 222 -8.04 -1.73 3.79
N TYR A 223 -7.41 -0.66 3.31
CA TYR A 223 -6.07 -0.21 3.71
C TYR A 223 -6.16 1.23 4.19
N LEU A 224 -5.97 1.45 5.48
CA LEU A 224 -5.95 2.76 6.13
C LEU A 224 -4.56 3.02 6.69
N HIS A 225 -3.85 4.03 6.15
CA HIS A 225 -2.51 4.38 6.57
C HIS A 225 -2.44 5.83 7.04
N GLU A 226 -2.08 6.06 8.29
CA GLU A 226 -2.11 7.39 8.92
C GLU A 226 -3.48 8.08 8.80
N VAL A 227 -4.55 7.30 8.86
CA VAL A 227 -5.93 7.81 8.79
C VAL A 227 -6.40 8.23 10.18
N ARG A 228 -7.00 9.42 10.25
CA ARG A 228 -7.71 9.85 11.45
C ARG A 228 -9.13 9.30 11.42
N ILE A 229 -9.33 8.17 12.05
CA ILE A 229 -10.60 7.48 12.17
C ILE A 229 -10.83 7.13 13.64
N THR A 230 -12.02 7.35 14.16
CA THR A 230 -12.39 6.96 15.52
C THR A 230 -12.84 5.50 15.57
N GLU A 231 -13.03 4.96 16.78
CA GLU A 231 -13.52 3.58 16.98
C GLU A 231 -14.93 3.42 16.42
N GLU A 232 -15.80 4.40 16.63
CA GLU A 232 -17.18 4.40 16.15
C GLU A 232 -17.22 4.44 14.61
N GLU A 233 -16.41 5.30 14.01
CA GLU A 233 -16.31 5.42 12.55
C GLU A 233 -15.77 4.13 11.91
N LEU A 234 -14.72 3.55 12.51
CA LEU A 234 -14.21 2.25 12.06
C LEU A 234 -15.23 1.14 12.27
N GLY A 235 -15.89 1.10 13.42
CA GLY A 235 -16.96 0.15 13.71
C GLY A 235 -18.11 0.25 12.71
N CYS A 236 -18.51 1.47 12.32
CA CYS A 236 -19.51 1.70 11.28
C CYS A 236 -19.05 1.17 9.92
N LEU A 237 -17.80 1.46 9.51
CA LEU A 237 -17.20 0.94 8.28
C LEU A 237 -17.23 -0.60 8.25
N LEU A 238 -16.77 -1.24 9.32
CA LEU A 238 -16.67 -2.69 9.43
C LEU A 238 -18.04 -3.35 9.43
N SER A 239 -19.02 -2.79 10.16
CA SER A 239 -20.38 -3.35 10.25
C SER A 239 -21.10 -3.37 8.90
N ASN A 240 -20.76 -2.44 8.00
CA ASN A 240 -21.33 -2.36 6.67
C ASN A 240 -20.54 -3.10 5.57
N SER A 241 -19.44 -3.78 5.96
CA SER A 241 -18.51 -4.45 5.05
C SER A 241 -18.50 -5.96 5.24
N SER A 242 -19.66 -6.62 5.08
CA SER A 242 -19.82 -8.06 5.33
C SER A 242 -19.00 -8.97 4.42
N ALA A 243 -18.54 -8.48 3.27
CA ALA A 243 -17.68 -9.20 2.33
C ALA A 243 -16.18 -9.01 2.61
N LEU A 244 -15.81 -8.27 3.67
CA LEU A 244 -14.41 -7.93 3.93
C LEU A 244 -13.58 -9.19 4.22
N GLU A 245 -12.47 -9.32 3.46
CA GLU A 245 -11.52 -10.42 3.53
C GLU A 245 -10.18 -9.95 4.15
N GLN A 246 -9.83 -8.67 3.96
CA GLN A 246 -8.57 -8.10 4.42
C GLN A 246 -8.76 -6.71 5.04
N LEU A 247 -8.23 -6.51 6.24
CA LEU A 247 -8.21 -5.23 6.94
C LEU A 247 -6.77 -4.86 7.30
N ASN A 248 -6.32 -3.69 6.86
CA ASN A 248 -4.99 -3.17 7.18
C ASN A 248 -5.10 -1.78 7.79
N LEU A 249 -4.66 -1.65 9.03
CA LEU A 249 -4.58 -0.41 9.78
C LEU A 249 -3.12 -0.12 10.08
N THR A 250 -2.61 1.02 9.64
CA THR A 250 -1.22 1.41 9.85
C THR A 250 -1.15 2.86 10.32
N TYR A 251 -0.48 3.11 11.45
CA TYR A 251 -0.36 4.45 12.06
C TYR A 251 -1.70 5.16 12.30
N CYS A 252 -2.75 4.41 12.67
CA CYS A 252 -4.06 4.98 13.01
C CYS A 252 -4.10 5.40 14.49
N TYR A 253 -3.77 6.66 14.79
CA TYR A 253 -3.49 7.14 16.17
C TYR A 253 -4.70 7.42 17.05
N LYS A 254 -5.94 7.31 16.53
CA LYS A 254 -7.14 7.60 17.32
C LYS A 254 -7.81 6.37 17.90
N ILE A 255 -7.50 5.21 17.39
CA ILE A 255 -8.12 3.95 17.78
C ILE A 255 -7.44 3.45 19.07
N THR A 256 -8.21 3.16 20.12
CA THR A 256 -7.74 2.57 21.37
C THR A 256 -8.18 1.11 21.50
N CYS A 257 -9.33 0.76 20.90
CA CYS A 257 -9.87 -0.58 20.85
C CYS A 257 -10.31 -0.94 19.43
N LEU A 258 -9.91 -2.11 18.92
CA LEU A 258 -10.40 -2.66 17.66
C LEU A 258 -11.35 -3.81 17.93
N LYS A 259 -12.62 -3.63 17.57
CA LYS A 259 -13.65 -4.66 17.70
C LYS A 259 -14.04 -5.21 16.35
N ILE A 260 -13.79 -6.52 16.15
CA ILE A 260 -14.16 -7.25 14.94
C ILE A 260 -15.29 -8.19 15.31
N THR A 261 -16.46 -7.98 14.69
CA THR A 261 -17.69 -8.69 15.05
C THR A 261 -17.81 -10.05 14.34
N CYS A 262 -18.68 -10.93 14.87
CA CYS A 262 -18.97 -12.24 14.28
C CYS A 262 -19.64 -12.18 12.90
N HIS A 263 -20.16 -11.02 12.50
CA HIS A 263 -20.75 -10.82 11.17
C HIS A 263 -19.72 -10.79 10.05
N MET A 264 -18.44 -10.58 10.38
CA MET A 264 -17.33 -10.53 9.40
C MET A 264 -16.85 -11.94 9.04
N LYS A 265 -17.75 -12.73 8.46
CA LYS A 265 -17.51 -14.16 8.15
C LYS A 265 -16.45 -14.40 7.09
N ARG A 266 -16.13 -13.40 6.26
CA ARG A 266 -15.14 -13.52 5.19
C ARG A 266 -13.77 -13.00 5.57
N LEU A 267 -13.65 -12.32 6.71
CA LEU A 267 -12.39 -11.78 7.16
C LEU A 267 -11.41 -12.92 7.44
N SER A 268 -10.39 -13.03 6.63
CA SER A 268 -9.34 -14.04 6.71
C SER A 268 -8.02 -13.49 7.24
N CYS A 269 -7.78 -12.20 7.02
CA CYS A 269 -6.52 -11.56 7.41
C CYS A 269 -6.76 -10.14 7.93
N PHE A 270 -6.13 -9.80 9.04
CA PHE A 270 -6.01 -8.41 9.44
C PHE A 270 -4.59 -8.04 9.87
N SER A 271 -4.26 -6.77 9.68
CA SER A 271 -2.94 -6.22 10.02
C SER A 271 -3.13 -4.91 10.77
N VAL A 272 -2.45 -4.78 11.90
CA VAL A 272 -2.44 -3.57 12.72
C VAL A 272 -1.00 -3.20 13.01
N LEU A 273 -0.55 -2.09 12.41
CA LEU A 273 0.85 -1.68 12.43
C LEU A 273 1.01 -0.30 13.04
N GLU A 274 1.86 -0.19 14.06
CA GLU A 274 2.26 1.10 14.64
C GLU A 274 1.06 2.01 15.01
N CYS A 275 -0.04 1.40 15.50
CA CYS A 275 -1.20 2.11 16.01
C CYS A 275 -0.98 2.35 17.52
N ASP A 276 -0.16 3.34 17.88
CA ASP A 276 0.41 3.56 19.21
C ASP A 276 -0.59 3.66 20.36
N LYS A 277 -1.82 4.11 20.08
CA LYS A 277 -2.88 4.23 21.08
C LYS A 277 -3.72 2.97 21.25
N LEU A 278 -3.63 2.04 20.32
CA LEU A 278 -4.38 0.80 20.39
C LEU A 278 -3.87 -0.04 21.58
N ARG A 279 -4.79 -0.50 22.42
CA ARG A 279 -4.50 -1.31 23.60
C ARG A 279 -5.20 -2.67 23.54
N VAL A 280 -6.36 -2.74 22.90
CA VAL A 280 -7.20 -3.94 22.89
C VAL A 280 -7.61 -4.29 21.48
N ILE A 281 -7.46 -5.54 21.11
CA ILE A 281 -8.04 -6.14 19.90
C ILE A 281 -8.99 -7.26 20.33
N GLU A 282 -10.27 -7.09 20.05
CA GLU A 282 -11.31 -8.09 20.28
C GLU A 282 -11.81 -8.62 18.93
N SER A 283 -11.50 -9.84 18.58
CA SER A 283 -12.02 -10.47 17.35
C SER A 283 -12.97 -11.62 17.67
N LYS A 284 -14.16 -11.53 17.07
CA LYS A 284 -15.16 -12.60 17.05
C LYS A 284 -15.40 -13.12 15.62
N ALA A 285 -14.55 -12.73 14.66
CA ALA A 285 -14.64 -13.20 13.29
C ALA A 285 -14.20 -14.68 13.21
N PRO A 286 -15.03 -15.59 12.69
CA PRO A 286 -14.78 -17.03 12.80
C PRO A 286 -13.67 -17.54 11.89
N ASN A 287 -13.41 -16.88 10.76
CA ASN A 287 -12.54 -17.40 9.71
C ASN A 287 -11.20 -16.64 9.60
N VAL A 288 -10.80 -15.90 10.63
CA VAL A 288 -9.48 -15.27 10.66
C VAL A 288 -8.41 -16.35 10.72
N SER A 289 -7.61 -16.46 9.67
CA SER A 289 -6.52 -17.44 9.56
C SER A 289 -5.16 -16.83 9.83
N SER A 290 -5.02 -15.53 9.65
CA SER A 290 -3.74 -14.84 9.84
C SER A 290 -3.92 -13.42 10.35
N PHE A 291 -2.99 -13.00 11.21
CA PHE A 291 -2.90 -11.60 11.58
C PHE A 291 -1.44 -11.13 11.77
N PHE A 292 -1.24 -9.84 11.56
CA PHE A 292 0.01 -9.15 11.78
C PHE A 292 -0.21 -8.01 12.77
N ILE A 293 0.58 -7.99 13.83
CA ILE A 293 0.52 -6.95 14.86
C ILE A 293 1.92 -6.33 15.04
N SER A 294 1.99 -5.00 14.96
CA SER A 294 3.20 -4.24 15.27
C SER A 294 2.86 -3.04 16.16
N GLY A 295 3.70 -2.74 17.12
CA GLY A 295 3.53 -1.60 18.04
C GLY A 295 3.74 -1.96 19.50
N GLY A 296 3.09 -1.20 20.39
CA GLY A 296 3.23 -1.37 21.84
C GLY A 296 2.57 -2.63 22.41
N GLN A 297 2.49 -2.70 23.74
CA GLN A 297 1.81 -3.82 24.41
C GLN A 297 0.32 -3.82 24.11
N LEU A 298 -0.15 -4.91 23.52
CA LEU A 298 -1.54 -5.12 23.12
C LEU A 298 -2.15 -6.32 23.86
N GLU A 299 -3.39 -6.15 24.31
CA GLU A 299 -4.24 -7.25 24.73
C GLU A 299 -5.01 -7.76 23.53
N VAL A 300 -4.80 -9.02 23.16
CA VAL A 300 -5.45 -9.66 22.04
C VAL A 300 -6.41 -10.73 22.58
N SER A 301 -7.70 -10.53 22.35
CA SER A 301 -8.75 -11.50 22.64
C SER A 301 -9.32 -12.02 21.32
N LEU A 302 -9.11 -13.30 21.07
CA LEU A 302 -9.57 -13.99 19.87
C LEU A 302 -10.61 -15.04 20.31
N ALA A 303 -11.81 -14.59 20.67
CA ALA A 303 -12.87 -15.48 21.08
C ALA A 303 -13.24 -16.41 19.90
N GLU A 304 -13.09 -17.71 20.11
CA GLU A 304 -13.47 -18.78 19.16
C GLU A 304 -12.66 -18.86 17.84
N SER A 305 -11.49 -18.21 17.75
CA SER A 305 -10.67 -18.23 16.54
C SER A 305 -9.79 -19.49 16.46
N LEU A 306 -10.42 -20.65 16.36
CA LEU A 306 -9.71 -21.94 16.15
C LEU A 306 -9.00 -22.02 14.80
N GLU A 307 -9.33 -21.13 13.87
CA GLU A 307 -8.80 -21.10 12.51
C GLU A 307 -7.50 -20.30 12.35
N VAL A 308 -7.04 -19.59 13.42
CA VAL A 308 -5.81 -18.82 13.33
C VAL A 308 -4.60 -19.74 13.27
N LYS A 309 -3.91 -19.70 12.13
CA LYS A 309 -2.72 -20.53 11.86
C LYS A 309 -1.44 -19.74 11.76
N ASN A 310 -1.52 -18.46 11.38
CA ASN A 310 -0.36 -17.63 11.10
C ASN A 310 -0.39 -16.34 11.92
N ILE A 311 0.66 -16.09 12.68
CA ILE A 311 0.84 -14.85 13.44
C ILE A 311 2.18 -14.23 13.13
N THR A 312 2.19 -12.92 12.93
CA THR A 312 3.41 -12.13 12.93
C THR A 312 3.31 -11.04 14.00
N LEU A 313 4.24 -11.05 14.95
CA LEU A 313 4.38 -10.04 16.00
C LEU A 313 5.64 -9.21 15.76
N SER A 314 5.48 -7.88 15.78
CA SER A 314 6.62 -6.95 15.70
C SER A 314 6.50 -5.95 16.84
N MET A 315 7.02 -6.32 18.00
CA MET A 315 6.92 -5.51 19.21
C MET A 315 8.12 -5.75 20.13
N ASP A 316 8.34 -4.83 21.07
CA ASP A 316 9.31 -5.01 22.12
C ASP A 316 8.90 -6.14 23.07
N CYS A 317 9.86 -6.87 23.58
CA CYS A 317 9.65 -8.01 24.47
C CYS A 317 8.76 -9.12 23.90
N ALA A 318 8.68 -9.25 22.56
CA ALA A 318 7.84 -10.25 21.90
C ALA A 318 8.32 -11.69 22.19
N ILE A 319 9.62 -11.91 22.33
CA ILE A 319 10.20 -13.21 22.62
C ILE A 319 9.80 -13.70 24.01
N SER A 320 9.83 -12.81 25.00
CA SER A 320 9.47 -13.16 26.37
C SER A 320 7.95 -13.32 26.57
N CYS A 321 7.14 -12.54 25.85
CA CYS A 321 5.68 -12.53 26.01
C CYS A 321 4.96 -13.62 25.22
N ALA A 322 5.43 -13.94 24.02
CA ALA A 322 4.72 -14.84 23.10
C ALA A 322 4.53 -16.26 23.66
N PRO A 323 5.53 -16.94 24.26
CA PRO A 323 5.37 -18.30 24.77
C PRO A 323 4.42 -18.41 25.94
N VAL A 324 4.22 -17.30 26.68
CA VAL A 324 3.35 -17.27 27.86
C VAL A 324 1.89 -17.10 27.45
N LYS A 325 1.59 -16.24 26.48
CA LYS A 325 0.22 -15.82 26.14
C LYS A 325 -0.37 -16.54 24.93
N LEU A 326 0.41 -16.72 23.87
CA LEU A 326 -0.12 -17.21 22.59
C LEU A 326 -0.68 -18.65 22.62
N PRO A 327 -0.04 -19.63 23.26
CA PRO A 327 -0.56 -21.00 23.20
C PRO A 327 -1.96 -21.16 23.77
N SER A 328 -2.34 -20.34 24.75
CA SER A 328 -3.69 -20.34 25.32
C SER A 328 -4.70 -19.58 24.47
N VAL A 329 -4.26 -18.56 23.74
CA VAL A 329 -5.13 -17.72 22.90
C VAL A 329 -5.33 -18.32 21.51
N VAL A 330 -4.28 -18.98 20.98
CA VAL A 330 -4.23 -19.52 19.62
C VAL A 330 -3.65 -20.94 19.63
N PRO A 331 -4.44 -21.94 20.07
CA PRO A 331 -3.93 -23.30 20.26
C PRO A 331 -3.51 -23.99 18.94
N ASN A 332 -4.09 -23.61 17.79
CA ASN A 332 -3.83 -24.22 16.49
C ASN A 332 -2.80 -23.46 15.64
N LEU A 333 -1.94 -22.66 16.28
CA LEU A 333 -0.91 -21.89 15.60
C LEU A 333 0.10 -22.80 14.90
N GLU A 334 0.25 -22.62 13.58
CA GLU A 334 1.20 -23.38 12.75
C GLU A 334 2.46 -22.57 12.39
N ILE A 335 2.32 -21.25 12.20
CA ILE A 335 3.41 -20.37 11.79
C ILE A 335 3.46 -19.16 12.72
N LEU A 336 4.62 -18.96 13.35
CA LEU A 336 4.90 -17.80 14.19
C LEU A 336 6.12 -17.07 13.68
N SER A 337 5.95 -15.78 13.41
CA SER A 337 7.05 -14.86 13.08
C SER A 337 7.13 -13.78 14.15
N ILE A 338 8.29 -13.64 14.77
CA ILE A 338 8.58 -12.63 15.78
C ILE A 338 9.66 -11.69 15.26
N ILE A 339 9.37 -10.39 15.32
CA ILE A 339 10.33 -9.32 15.06
C ILE A 339 10.45 -8.52 16.32
N SER A 340 11.61 -8.53 16.97
CA SER A 340 11.83 -7.79 18.20
C SER A 340 12.99 -6.81 18.07
N SER A 341 12.79 -5.60 18.58
CA SER A 341 13.79 -4.53 18.60
C SER A 341 14.41 -4.32 19.97
N CYS A 342 13.74 -4.79 21.01
CA CYS A 342 14.23 -4.72 22.39
C CYS A 342 13.68 -5.91 23.19
N GLU A 343 14.58 -6.63 23.86
CA GLU A 343 14.20 -7.70 24.77
C GLU A 343 14.81 -7.45 26.16
N ALA A 344 13.98 -7.56 27.19
CA ALA A 344 14.48 -7.57 28.57
C ALA A 344 15.08 -8.93 28.87
N VAL A 345 16.19 -8.93 29.60
CA VAL A 345 16.76 -10.15 30.15
C VAL A 345 15.82 -10.62 31.27
N SER A 346 14.89 -11.48 30.96
CA SER A 346 14.03 -12.11 31.94
C SER A 346 14.12 -13.63 31.81
N THR A 347 14.29 -14.30 32.93
CA THR A 347 14.13 -15.76 32.99
C THR A 347 12.68 -16.10 32.69
N PRO A 348 12.36 -16.84 31.64
CA PRO A 348 11.00 -17.16 31.35
C PRO A 348 10.41 -18.09 32.39
N LEU A 349 9.19 -17.78 32.80
CA LEU A 349 8.28 -18.71 33.45
C LEU A 349 8.08 -19.92 32.53
N SER A 350 7.84 -21.10 33.08
CA SER A 350 7.58 -22.33 32.29
C SER A 350 6.64 -22.05 31.12
N PRO A 351 7.07 -22.19 29.87
CA PRO A 351 6.27 -21.81 28.73
C PRO A 351 5.10 -22.76 28.54
N ASN A 352 3.95 -22.24 28.15
CA ASN A 352 2.89 -23.06 27.60
C ASN A 352 3.35 -23.68 26.28
N LYS A 353 2.80 -24.86 25.91
CA LYS A 353 3.25 -25.57 24.73
C LYS A 353 2.48 -25.15 23.47
N PHE A 354 3.20 -24.91 22.41
CA PHE A 354 2.67 -24.77 21.04
C PHE A 354 2.57 -26.15 20.37
N LEU A 355 1.43 -26.81 20.50
CA LEU A 355 1.29 -28.20 20.06
C LEU A 355 1.36 -28.37 18.53
N HIS A 356 0.98 -27.34 17.77
CA HIS A 356 0.86 -27.38 16.31
C HIS A 356 1.84 -26.48 15.57
N LEU A 357 2.76 -25.80 16.26
CA LEU A 357 3.71 -24.89 15.65
C LEU A 357 4.76 -25.66 14.82
N LYS A 358 4.76 -25.42 13.51
CA LYS A 358 5.68 -26.03 12.54
C LYS A 358 6.80 -25.11 12.11
N VAL A 359 6.51 -23.81 12.01
CA VAL A 359 7.47 -22.80 11.54
C VAL A 359 7.60 -21.69 12.55
N LEU A 360 8.82 -21.48 13.03
CA LEU A 360 9.17 -20.37 13.90
C LEU A 360 10.25 -19.52 13.23
N SER A 361 9.96 -18.24 13.02
CA SER A 361 10.94 -17.26 12.53
C SER A 361 11.11 -16.15 13.56
N ILE A 362 12.33 -15.94 14.02
CA ILE A 362 12.70 -14.88 14.97
C ILE A 362 13.68 -13.95 14.30
N SER A 363 13.37 -12.66 14.28
CA SER A 363 14.22 -11.60 13.73
C SER A 363 14.52 -10.58 14.82
N LEU A 364 15.78 -10.49 15.20
CA LEU A 364 16.28 -9.54 16.19
C LEU A 364 16.85 -8.32 15.45
N HIS A 365 16.25 -7.16 15.66
CA HIS A 365 16.67 -5.92 15.00
C HIS A 365 17.02 -4.86 16.03
N GLY A 366 18.20 -4.28 15.97
CA GLY A 366 18.43 -3.03 16.65
C GLY A 366 19.77 -2.86 17.36
N ALA A 367 20.04 -1.61 17.71
CA ALA A 367 21.15 -1.17 18.55
C ALA A 367 20.90 -1.45 20.06
N ALA A 368 19.71 -1.90 20.44
CA ALA A 368 19.25 -2.00 21.82
C ALA A 368 19.39 -3.41 22.41
N PHE A 369 19.91 -4.38 21.67
CA PHE A 369 20.30 -5.63 22.31
C PHE A 369 21.52 -5.35 23.18
N SER A 370 21.32 -5.46 24.49
CA SER A 370 22.44 -5.46 25.42
C SER A 370 23.48 -6.48 24.94
N PRO A 371 24.77 -6.18 24.97
CA PRO A 371 25.82 -7.19 24.77
C PRO A 371 25.67 -8.41 25.69
N ALA A 372 24.90 -8.24 26.79
CA ALA A 372 24.57 -9.30 27.73
C ALA A 372 23.28 -10.07 27.35
N TYR A 373 22.62 -9.76 26.24
CA TYR A 373 21.44 -10.53 25.82
C TYR A 373 21.84 -11.93 25.40
N ASP A 374 21.33 -12.88 26.16
CA ASP A 374 21.56 -14.29 25.88
C ASP A 374 20.66 -14.76 24.75
N CYS A 375 21.23 -14.89 23.55
CA CYS A 375 20.52 -15.44 22.38
C CYS A 375 19.99 -16.87 22.63
N PHE A 376 20.52 -17.59 23.61
CA PHE A 376 20.02 -18.90 24.02
C PHE A 376 18.66 -18.83 24.72
N SER A 377 18.20 -17.65 25.13
CA SER A 377 16.83 -17.47 25.63
C SER A 377 15.78 -17.92 24.58
N VAL A 378 16.13 -17.96 23.29
CA VAL A 378 15.29 -18.48 22.20
C VAL A 378 15.06 -19.99 22.30
N VAL A 379 15.92 -20.72 23.00
CA VAL A 379 15.81 -22.19 23.19
C VAL A 379 14.48 -22.58 23.88
N TYR A 380 13.94 -21.71 24.72
CA TYR A 380 12.62 -21.94 25.31
C TYR A 380 11.49 -22.17 24.31
N PHE A 381 11.57 -21.54 23.13
CA PHE A 381 10.61 -21.80 22.07
C PHE A 381 10.74 -23.22 21.50
N LEU A 382 11.97 -23.74 21.42
CA LEU A 382 12.21 -25.10 20.91
C LEU A 382 11.61 -26.11 21.89
N ASP A 383 11.79 -25.90 23.19
CA ASP A 383 11.19 -26.75 24.23
C ASP A 383 9.66 -26.65 24.28
N ALA A 384 9.13 -25.45 23.96
CA ALA A 384 7.69 -25.19 23.91
C ALA A 384 6.99 -25.70 22.64
N ALA A 385 7.73 -26.02 21.57
CA ALA A 385 7.19 -26.35 20.26
C ALA A 385 7.60 -27.74 19.79
N PRO A 386 7.04 -28.84 20.32
CA PRO A 386 7.46 -30.22 19.98
C PRO A 386 7.22 -30.61 18.52
N SER A 387 6.35 -29.93 17.80
CA SER A 387 6.05 -30.19 16.38
C SER A 387 6.81 -29.27 15.42
N LEU A 388 7.87 -28.59 15.91
CA LEU A 388 8.60 -27.61 15.11
C LEU A 388 9.42 -28.31 14.01
N GLU A 389 9.18 -27.92 12.76
CA GLU A 389 9.86 -28.44 11.58
C GLU A 389 10.94 -27.47 11.05
N THR A 390 10.65 -26.17 11.17
CA THR A 390 11.53 -25.11 10.64
C THR A 390 11.76 -24.02 11.67
N PHE A 391 13.03 -23.76 11.98
CA PHE A 391 13.44 -22.66 12.80
C PHE A 391 14.36 -21.71 12.04
N VAL A 392 14.02 -20.42 12.02
CA VAL A 392 14.83 -19.36 11.37
C VAL A 392 15.15 -18.29 12.41
N LEU A 393 16.44 -18.08 12.65
CA LEU A 393 16.93 -17.01 13.50
C LEU A 393 17.72 -15.98 12.69
N GLY A 394 17.21 -14.76 12.60
CA GLY A 394 17.87 -13.62 11.97
C GLY A 394 18.34 -12.62 13.02
N VAL A 395 19.61 -12.26 12.99
CA VAL A 395 20.16 -11.20 13.84
C VAL A 395 20.74 -10.12 12.96
N SER A 396 20.17 -8.91 12.99
CA SER A 396 20.71 -7.76 12.27
C SER A 396 21.29 -6.76 13.27
N GLN A 397 22.62 -6.65 13.32
CA GLN A 397 23.29 -5.57 14.02
C GLN A 397 23.32 -4.33 13.11
N LEU A 398 22.73 -3.23 13.57
CA LEU A 398 23.03 -1.91 13.01
C LEU A 398 24.49 -1.60 13.36
N ARG A 399 25.31 -1.44 12.33
CA ARG A 399 26.75 -1.14 12.33
C ARG A 399 27.25 -0.65 13.70
N MET A 400 28.04 -1.47 14.40
CA MET A 400 29.07 -0.90 15.26
C MET A 400 29.92 0.00 14.35
N GLN A 401 29.91 1.30 14.58
CA GLN A 401 31.04 2.12 14.20
C GLN A 401 32.23 1.49 14.93
N HIS A 402 33.09 0.83 14.18
CA HIS A 402 34.45 0.61 14.64
C HIS A 402 35.04 2.01 14.78
N ASP A 403 34.99 2.55 15.99
CA ASP A 403 36.00 3.49 16.44
C ASP A 403 37.29 2.67 16.45
N SER A 404 37.94 2.69 15.30
CA SER A 404 39.34 2.31 15.21
C SER A 404 40.05 3.29 16.13
N ILE A 405 40.41 2.84 17.29
CA ILE A 405 41.46 3.50 18.10
C ILE A 405 42.75 3.29 17.29
N ILE A 406 42.91 4.08 16.26
CA ILE A 406 44.20 4.34 15.67
C ILE A 406 44.84 5.29 16.71
N GLY A 407 45.59 4.71 17.60
CA GLY A 407 46.47 5.48 18.43
C GLY A 407 47.37 6.29 17.54
N ASP A 408 47.31 7.60 17.70
CA ASP A 408 48.22 8.54 17.05
C ASP A 408 49.67 8.14 17.38
N PRO A 409 50.52 7.75 16.43
CA PRO A 409 51.89 7.36 16.66
C PRO A 409 52.79 8.52 17.13
N SER A 410 52.24 9.69 17.37
CA SER A 410 52.98 10.92 17.75
C SER A 410 52.83 11.31 19.21
N ASP A 411 52.27 10.45 20.08
CA ASP A 411 52.26 10.74 21.54
C ASP A 411 53.54 10.19 22.22
N PRO A 412 54.48 11.06 22.64
CA PRO A 412 55.77 10.62 23.19
C PRO A 412 55.73 10.29 24.70
N HIS A 413 54.58 10.02 25.28
CA HIS A 413 54.40 9.71 26.70
C HIS A 413 53.71 8.35 26.97
N LEU A 414 54.28 7.28 26.41
CA LEU A 414 54.14 5.90 26.91
C LEU A 414 55.48 5.18 26.82
#